data_5e73cc22568699dc0e46fa291b9ebd62
#
_entry.id   5e73cc22568699dc0e46fa291b9ebd62
#
_cell.length_a   1.000
_cell.length_b   1.000
_cell.length_c   1.000
_cell.angle_alpha   90.00
_cell.angle_beta   90.00
_cell.angle_gamma   90.00
#
_symmetry.space_group_name_H-M   'P 1'
#
loop_
_entity.id
_entity.type
_entity.pdbx_description
1 polymer ?
#
loop_
_entity_poly.entity_id
_entity_poly.type
_entity_poly.pdbx_seq_one_letter_code
_entity_poly.pdbx_strand_id
1 'polypeptide(L)'
;MFFLAIAGTAVLRVMAEPSLTDANRGYASDQFDGFSALDNDTRIPQKKPSWRFWLKYDTYQEQLAHADGLRADGELKAARKAYEALVRKWPTEPESMRCQYAIGQILEEQKKYSKAFDEYQYLLVHFSGSCPYYEILDRQFRIANWLLNNNVSMFGWKLSGYTEVRERFETIVRNAPRSACAPEAMLIIAGIRESEREYSEAIKVYDGILNRFPKSEQAVSAAYLDSKCRHMLSIKQRDNEARNRETIAFLKALLERQPNHPQKSEIELWYREHQAMLEDQNYQKAVFYDSSQRSLDASQNAYRRFLQEFPNSRYAPTVKARLEALEKGAPPLK
;
A
#
# COMPACT_ATOMS: atom_id res chain seq x y z
N MET A 1 -1.27 -14.66 -14.84
CA MET A 1 -0.79 -15.74 -14.02
C MET A 1 0.70 -15.62 -13.59
N PHE A 2 1.43 -14.62 -14.08
CA PHE A 2 2.88 -14.41 -13.80
C PHE A 2 3.17 -13.36 -12.71
N PHE A 3 2.17 -12.67 -12.18
CA PHE A 3 2.35 -11.46 -11.34
C PHE A 3 2.49 -11.72 -9.82
N LEU A 4 1.99 -12.84 -9.33
CA LEU A 4 2.13 -13.21 -7.92
C LEU A 4 3.48 -13.86 -7.59
N ALA A 5 4.19 -14.36 -8.60
CA ALA A 5 5.50 -15.00 -8.40
C ALA A 5 6.62 -13.99 -8.08
N ILE A 6 6.52 -12.73 -8.53
CA ILE A 6 7.57 -11.72 -8.29
C ILE A 6 7.45 -11.12 -6.87
N ALA A 7 6.23 -10.90 -6.38
CA ALA A 7 6.04 -10.53 -4.98
C ALA A 7 6.39 -11.68 -4.02
N GLY A 8 6.09 -12.93 -4.41
CA GLY A 8 6.39 -14.12 -3.61
C GLY A 8 7.88 -14.47 -3.53
N THR A 9 8.67 -14.21 -4.56
CA THR A 9 10.11 -14.53 -4.57
C THR A 9 10.95 -13.46 -3.87
N ALA A 10 10.53 -12.21 -3.81
CA ALA A 10 11.18 -11.18 -3.01
C ALA A 10 10.92 -11.37 -1.50
N VAL A 11 9.73 -11.84 -1.13
CA VAL A 11 9.34 -12.10 0.27
C VAL A 11 10.04 -13.34 0.86
N LEU A 12 10.38 -14.35 0.04
CA LEU A 12 11.02 -15.59 0.51
C LEU A 12 12.53 -15.48 0.81
N ARG A 13 13.19 -14.36 0.48
CA ARG A 13 14.65 -14.22 0.66
C ARG A 13 15.07 -13.38 1.88
N VAL A 14 14.13 -12.83 2.64
CA VAL A 14 14.41 -12.01 3.84
C VAL A 14 14.01 -12.74 5.13
N MET A 15 14.35 -14.02 5.22
CA MET A 15 14.32 -14.76 6.48
C MET A 15 15.72 -14.75 7.15
N ALA A 16 16.39 -13.59 7.17
CA ALA A 16 17.51 -13.33 8.06
C ALA A 16 17.07 -12.21 9.01
N GLU A 17 16.78 -12.58 10.25
CA GLU A 17 16.33 -11.69 11.30
C GLU A 17 17.29 -10.50 11.53
N PRO A 18 16.85 -9.24 11.35
CA PRO A 18 17.36 -8.16 12.18
C PRO A 18 16.41 -8.01 13.38
N SER A 19 16.95 -8.11 14.57
CA SER A 19 16.23 -7.78 15.80
C SER A 19 15.71 -6.34 15.74
N LEU A 20 14.39 -6.15 15.77
CA LEU A 20 13.70 -4.86 15.72
C LEU A 20 14.01 -3.93 16.92
N THR A 21 14.90 -4.35 17.84
CA THR A 21 15.13 -3.71 19.13
C THR A 21 15.94 -2.42 19.08
N ASP A 22 16.78 -2.19 18.06
CA ASP A 22 17.71 -1.05 18.06
C ASP A 22 17.37 0.10 17.09
N ALA A 23 16.51 -0.08 16.11
CA ALA A 23 16.23 0.92 15.07
C ALA A 23 15.18 1.99 15.45
N ASN A 24 14.48 1.85 16.58
CA ASN A 24 13.23 2.59 16.82
C ASN A 24 13.24 3.51 18.07
N ARG A 25 14.38 3.88 18.62
CA ARG A 25 14.44 4.90 19.68
C ARG A 25 14.35 6.30 19.07
N GLY A 26 13.18 6.90 19.03
CA GLY A 26 13.05 8.35 18.93
C GLY A 26 12.27 8.92 17.75
N TYR A 27 11.02 8.53 17.50
CA TYR A 27 10.20 9.23 16.55
C TYR A 27 8.82 9.58 17.12
N ALA A 28 8.55 10.89 17.16
CA ALA A 28 7.25 11.47 17.48
C ALA A 28 6.25 11.25 16.34
N SER A 29 4.98 11.22 16.70
CA SER A 29 3.83 11.01 15.82
C SER A 29 3.68 12.14 14.79
N ASP A 30 4.02 11.89 13.53
CA ASP A 30 3.53 12.68 12.41
C ASP A 30 2.42 11.89 11.72
N GLN A 31 1.25 12.49 11.61
CA GLN A 31 0.10 11.92 10.92
C GLN A 31 0.43 11.71 9.43
N PHE A 32 0.14 10.52 8.93
CA PHE A 32 0.29 10.18 7.52
C PHE A 32 -1.03 10.47 6.81
N ASP A 33 -1.08 11.60 6.07
CA ASP A 33 -2.28 12.06 5.34
C ASP A 33 -2.64 11.23 4.10
N GLY A 34 -1.89 10.19 3.79
CA GLY A 34 -2.13 9.32 2.63
C GLY A 34 -3.08 8.14 2.87
N PHE A 35 -3.30 7.77 4.12
CA PHE A 35 -4.44 6.96 4.50
C PHE A 35 -5.52 7.94 4.92
N SER A 36 -6.51 8.19 4.05
CA SER A 36 -7.71 8.92 4.43
C SER A 36 -8.09 8.44 5.84
N ALA A 37 -8.35 9.38 6.72
CA ALA A 37 -8.82 9.10 8.07
C ALA A 37 -9.93 8.05 7.97
N LEU A 38 -9.54 6.78 7.95
CA LEU A 38 -10.43 5.71 8.27
C LEU A 38 -10.80 6.02 9.70
N ASP A 39 -12.03 6.50 9.80
CA ASP A 39 -12.74 6.82 11.01
C ASP A 39 -12.15 6.09 12.19
N ASN A 40 -11.94 6.79 13.29
CA ASN A 40 -11.56 6.27 14.59
C ASN A 40 -12.56 5.23 15.15
N ASP A 41 -13.14 4.42 14.30
CA ASP A 41 -13.95 3.28 14.69
C ASP A 41 -13.04 2.13 15.17
N THR A 42 -12.23 2.43 16.18
CA THR A 42 -11.59 1.46 17.05
C THR A 42 -12.62 0.72 17.92
N ARG A 43 -13.85 0.61 17.46
CA ARG A 43 -14.84 -0.26 18.08
C ARG A 43 -14.44 -1.70 17.80
N ILE A 44 -13.48 -2.17 18.60
CA ILE A 44 -13.37 -3.60 18.82
C ILE A 44 -14.76 -4.04 19.26
N PRO A 45 -15.43 -4.92 18.50
CA PRO A 45 -16.77 -5.31 18.85
C PRO A 45 -16.79 -5.77 20.29
N GLN A 46 -17.49 -5.05 21.15
CA GLN A 46 -17.66 -5.46 22.53
C GLN A 46 -18.41 -6.78 22.48
N LYS A 47 -17.67 -7.89 22.54
CA LYS A 47 -18.25 -9.22 22.61
C LYS A 47 -19.19 -9.27 23.80
N LYS A 48 -20.44 -9.67 23.53
CA LYS A 48 -21.50 -9.86 24.52
C LYS A 48 -21.02 -10.64 25.75
N PRO A 49 -21.63 -10.48 26.93
CA PRO A 49 -21.10 -10.86 28.24
C PRO A 49 -21.13 -12.37 28.55
N SER A 50 -20.61 -13.20 27.63
CA SER A 50 -20.42 -14.65 27.92
C SER A 50 -19.26 -14.95 28.88
N TRP A 51 -18.44 -13.91 29.19
CA TRP A 51 -17.27 -14.07 30.06
C TRP A 51 -17.60 -14.42 31.51
N ARG A 52 -18.79 -14.07 32.02
CA ARG A 52 -19.25 -14.39 33.39
C ARG A 52 -19.26 -15.86 33.67
N PHE A 53 -19.51 -16.72 32.69
CA PHE A 53 -19.48 -18.18 32.86
C PHE A 53 -18.08 -18.75 33.11
N TRP A 54 -17.03 -17.99 32.79
CA TRP A 54 -15.64 -18.41 32.94
C TRP A 54 -14.95 -17.78 34.15
N LEU A 55 -15.69 -16.91 34.86
CA LEU A 55 -15.27 -16.35 36.12
C LEU A 55 -15.59 -17.35 37.20
N LYS A 56 -14.58 -18.09 37.69
CA LYS A 56 -14.73 -19.17 38.66
C LYS A 56 -14.48 -18.67 40.07
N TYR A 57 -13.68 -17.60 40.22
CA TYR A 57 -13.28 -17.05 41.49
C TYR A 57 -13.62 -15.56 41.60
N ASP A 58 -13.83 -15.10 42.82
CA ASP A 58 -14.21 -13.71 43.08
C ASP A 58 -13.03 -12.78 43.24
N THR A 59 -11.83 -13.30 43.51
CA THR A 59 -10.58 -12.53 43.59
C THR A 59 -9.77 -12.64 42.32
N TYR A 60 -9.02 -11.58 42.04
CA TYR A 60 -8.11 -11.51 40.89
C TYR A 60 -7.03 -12.61 40.95
N GLN A 61 -6.40 -12.78 42.14
CA GLN A 61 -5.30 -13.72 42.33
C GLN A 61 -5.72 -15.18 42.13
N GLU A 62 -6.85 -15.56 42.65
CA GLU A 62 -7.38 -16.93 42.50
C GLU A 62 -7.78 -17.22 41.05
N GLN A 63 -8.41 -16.25 40.39
CA GLN A 63 -8.77 -16.36 38.96
C GLN A 63 -7.52 -16.44 38.08
N LEU A 64 -6.46 -15.68 38.39
CA LEU A 64 -5.18 -15.73 37.70
C LEU A 64 -4.49 -17.10 37.87
N ALA A 65 -4.39 -17.58 39.11
CA ALA A 65 -3.80 -18.89 39.40
C ALA A 65 -4.55 -20.01 38.67
N HIS A 66 -5.88 -19.94 38.63
CA HIS A 66 -6.70 -20.90 37.89
C HIS A 66 -6.42 -20.84 36.37
N ALA A 67 -6.33 -19.64 35.78
CA ALA A 67 -6.04 -19.50 34.36
C ALA A 67 -4.63 -20.02 34.01
N ASP A 68 -3.64 -19.70 34.85
CA ASP A 68 -2.26 -20.17 34.69
C ASP A 68 -2.17 -21.72 34.86
N GLY A 69 -2.89 -22.31 35.80
CA GLY A 69 -3.00 -23.76 35.95
C GLY A 69 -3.57 -24.45 34.72
N LEU A 70 -4.68 -23.96 34.19
CA LEU A 70 -5.27 -24.48 32.94
C LEU A 70 -4.31 -24.39 31.77
N ARG A 71 -3.50 -23.33 31.70
CA ARG A 71 -2.47 -23.18 30.63
C ARG A 71 -1.35 -24.22 30.82
N ALA A 72 -0.89 -24.42 32.03
CA ALA A 72 0.14 -25.42 32.36
C ALA A 72 -0.31 -26.86 32.05
N ASP A 73 -1.60 -27.15 32.28
CA ASP A 73 -2.21 -28.44 31.97
C ASP A 73 -2.50 -28.63 30.47
N GLY A 74 -2.21 -27.61 29.63
CA GLY A 74 -2.45 -27.67 28.20
C GLY A 74 -3.92 -27.48 27.80
N GLU A 75 -4.80 -27.12 28.74
CA GLU A 75 -6.20 -26.82 28.48
C GLU A 75 -6.41 -25.45 27.85
N LEU A 76 -5.77 -25.22 26.68
CA LEU A 76 -5.65 -23.90 26.03
C LEU A 76 -7.00 -23.20 25.82
N LYS A 77 -8.08 -23.94 25.52
CA LYS A 77 -9.40 -23.33 25.32
C LYS A 77 -9.99 -22.78 26.61
N ALA A 78 -9.82 -23.52 27.71
CA ALA A 78 -10.31 -23.15 29.05
C ALA A 78 -9.45 -22.01 29.60
N ALA A 79 -8.11 -22.12 29.50
CA ALA A 79 -7.16 -21.09 29.92
C ALA A 79 -7.45 -19.74 29.25
N ARG A 80 -7.61 -19.72 27.92
CA ARG A 80 -7.95 -18.49 27.16
C ARG A 80 -9.23 -17.85 27.71
N LYS A 81 -10.29 -18.63 27.95
CA LYS A 81 -11.55 -18.09 28.46
C LYS A 81 -11.44 -17.55 29.88
N ALA A 82 -10.64 -18.22 30.72
CA ALA A 82 -10.35 -17.76 32.07
C ALA A 82 -9.56 -16.45 32.08
N TYR A 83 -8.55 -16.30 31.20
CA TYR A 83 -7.84 -15.05 31.01
C TYR A 83 -8.76 -13.94 30.44
N GLU A 84 -9.62 -14.24 29.44
CA GLU A 84 -10.59 -13.30 28.93
C GLU A 84 -11.53 -12.77 30.01
N ALA A 85 -12.01 -13.63 30.89
CA ALA A 85 -12.85 -13.27 32.03
C ALA A 85 -12.12 -12.36 33.02
N LEU A 86 -10.84 -12.66 33.28
CA LEU A 86 -9.98 -11.88 34.17
C LEU A 86 -9.76 -10.47 33.62
N VAL A 87 -9.27 -10.33 32.38
CA VAL A 87 -8.99 -9.04 31.76
C VAL A 87 -10.23 -8.14 31.70
N ARG A 88 -11.42 -8.72 31.51
CA ARG A 88 -12.67 -7.98 31.47
C ARG A 88 -13.18 -7.52 32.81
N LYS A 89 -13.00 -8.33 33.86
CA LYS A 89 -13.43 -7.96 35.21
C LYS A 89 -12.45 -7.00 35.85
N TRP A 90 -11.15 -7.17 35.59
CA TRP A 90 -10.07 -6.43 36.24
C TRP A 90 -9.07 -5.86 35.21
N PRO A 91 -9.49 -4.93 34.32
CA PRO A 91 -8.64 -4.45 33.25
C PRO A 91 -7.45 -3.62 33.72
N THR A 92 -7.53 -3.06 34.92
CA THR A 92 -6.50 -2.16 35.49
C THR A 92 -5.48 -2.89 36.36
N GLU A 93 -5.66 -4.17 36.62
CA GLU A 93 -4.69 -4.92 37.39
C GLU A 93 -3.36 -5.11 36.68
N PRO A 94 -2.23 -5.10 37.39
CA PRO A 94 -0.89 -5.13 36.81
C PRO A 94 -0.66 -6.28 35.83
N GLU A 95 -1.18 -7.46 36.14
CA GLU A 95 -1.00 -8.68 35.33
C GLU A 95 -2.00 -8.78 34.14
N SER A 96 -2.98 -7.89 34.07
CA SER A 96 -4.01 -7.95 33.02
C SER A 96 -3.42 -7.79 31.61
N MET A 97 -2.35 -7.01 31.46
CA MET A 97 -1.59 -6.92 30.22
C MET A 97 -0.97 -8.28 29.85
N ARG A 98 -0.33 -8.98 30.82
CA ARG A 98 0.25 -10.31 30.63
C ARG A 98 -0.83 -11.34 30.25
N CYS A 99 -1.98 -11.27 30.88
CA CYS A 99 -3.12 -12.15 30.58
C CYS A 99 -3.65 -11.89 29.15
N GLN A 100 -3.78 -10.64 28.74
CA GLN A 100 -4.18 -10.27 27.38
C GLN A 100 -3.17 -10.77 26.34
N TYR A 101 -1.88 -10.64 26.64
CA TYR A 101 -0.82 -11.16 25.77
C TYR A 101 -0.89 -12.69 25.66
N ALA A 102 -1.12 -13.40 26.79
CA ALA A 102 -1.31 -14.85 26.80
C ALA A 102 -2.51 -15.30 25.94
N ILE A 103 -3.59 -14.52 25.91
CA ILE A 103 -4.74 -14.79 25.02
C ILE A 103 -4.30 -14.81 23.54
N GLY A 104 -3.51 -13.80 23.13
CA GLY A 104 -2.96 -13.73 21.77
C GLY A 104 -2.09 -14.95 21.44
N GLN A 105 -1.16 -15.31 22.35
CA GLN A 105 -0.28 -16.47 22.18
C GLN A 105 -1.07 -17.78 22.05
N ILE A 106 -2.06 -18.01 22.91
CA ILE A 106 -2.90 -19.22 22.85
C ILE A 106 -3.65 -19.29 21.51
N LEU A 107 -4.08 -18.16 20.96
CA LEU A 107 -4.74 -18.14 19.67
C LEU A 107 -3.77 -18.44 18.52
N GLU A 108 -2.51 -18.00 18.60
CA GLU A 108 -1.45 -18.40 17.64
C GLU A 108 -1.20 -19.91 17.73
N GLU A 109 -1.03 -20.48 18.92
CA GLU A 109 -0.87 -21.93 19.14
C GLU A 109 -2.03 -22.72 18.55
N GLN A 110 -3.26 -22.19 18.63
CA GLN A 110 -4.45 -22.76 18.01
C GLN A 110 -4.57 -22.47 16.51
N LYS A 111 -3.59 -21.81 15.89
CA LYS A 111 -3.59 -21.38 14.47
C LYS A 111 -4.78 -20.49 14.11
N LYS A 112 -5.32 -19.75 15.08
CA LYS A 112 -6.42 -18.79 14.90
C LYS A 112 -5.86 -17.39 14.67
N TYR A 113 -5.06 -17.24 13.62
CA TYR A 113 -4.21 -16.09 13.36
C TYR A 113 -4.97 -14.77 13.28
N SER A 114 -6.09 -14.68 12.54
CA SER A 114 -6.88 -13.44 12.49
C SER A 114 -7.34 -12.98 13.88
N LYS A 115 -7.76 -13.94 14.74
CA LYS A 115 -8.15 -13.61 16.11
C LYS A 115 -6.97 -13.23 17.00
N ALA A 116 -5.82 -13.89 16.82
CA ALA A 116 -4.59 -13.54 17.54
C ALA A 116 -4.18 -12.09 17.20
N PHE A 117 -4.25 -11.70 15.92
CA PHE A 117 -3.99 -10.33 15.47
C PHE A 117 -4.89 -9.32 16.19
N ASP A 118 -6.20 -9.61 16.30
CA ASP A 118 -7.16 -8.74 16.96
C ASP A 118 -6.88 -8.57 18.46
N GLU A 119 -6.49 -9.66 19.16
CA GLU A 119 -6.12 -9.58 20.57
C GLU A 119 -4.80 -8.84 20.81
N TYR A 120 -3.85 -8.94 19.87
CA TYR A 120 -2.63 -8.13 19.90
C TYR A 120 -2.92 -6.65 19.58
N GLN A 121 -3.86 -6.37 18.68
CA GLN A 121 -4.29 -4.99 18.45
C GLN A 121 -4.97 -4.40 19.68
N TYR A 122 -5.81 -5.18 20.36
CA TYR A 122 -6.41 -4.78 21.63
C TYR A 122 -5.32 -4.41 22.66
N LEU A 123 -4.25 -5.19 22.72
CA LEU A 123 -3.14 -4.95 23.64
C LEU A 123 -2.43 -3.62 23.35
N LEU A 124 -2.14 -3.34 22.07
CA LEU A 124 -1.50 -2.07 21.64
C LEU A 124 -2.37 -0.85 21.96
N VAL A 125 -3.69 -0.97 21.84
CA VAL A 125 -4.63 0.14 22.08
C VAL A 125 -4.85 0.40 23.57
N HIS A 126 -5.06 -0.66 24.36
CA HIS A 126 -5.49 -0.52 25.75
C HIS A 126 -4.36 -0.61 26.78
N PHE A 127 -3.19 -1.15 26.40
CA PHE A 127 -2.04 -1.36 27.28
C PHE A 127 -0.74 -0.75 26.70
N SER A 128 -0.85 0.25 25.85
CA SER A 128 0.29 0.84 25.10
C SER A 128 1.48 1.27 25.97
N GLY A 129 1.22 1.71 27.21
CA GLY A 129 2.28 2.15 28.13
C GLY A 129 3.05 1.04 28.84
N SER A 130 2.56 -0.20 28.81
CA SER A 130 3.14 -1.32 29.56
C SER A 130 3.43 -2.57 28.74
N CYS A 131 2.92 -2.66 27.51
CA CYS A 131 3.09 -3.82 26.66
C CYS A 131 4.43 -3.82 25.91
N PRO A 132 4.97 -5.01 25.54
CA PRO A 132 6.14 -5.14 24.69
C PRO A 132 5.80 -4.78 23.23
N TYR A 133 5.68 -3.47 22.98
CA TYR A 133 5.11 -2.89 21.75
C TYR A 133 5.72 -3.47 20.47
N TYR A 134 7.05 -3.50 20.37
CA TYR A 134 7.74 -3.96 19.16
C TYR A 134 7.63 -5.48 18.96
N GLU A 135 7.62 -6.26 20.03
CA GLU A 135 7.39 -7.71 19.94
C GLU A 135 5.99 -8.00 19.40
N ILE A 136 5.00 -7.23 19.86
CA ILE A 136 3.60 -7.39 19.41
C ILE A 136 3.48 -7.01 17.94
N LEU A 137 4.11 -5.90 17.50
CA LEU A 137 4.14 -5.53 16.09
C LEU A 137 4.78 -6.61 15.21
N ASP A 138 5.89 -7.21 15.68
CA ASP A 138 6.53 -8.30 14.95
C ASP A 138 5.62 -9.52 14.84
N ARG A 139 4.91 -9.88 15.93
CA ARG A 139 3.90 -10.94 15.88
C ARG A 139 2.77 -10.62 14.91
N GLN A 140 2.24 -9.39 14.95
CA GLN A 140 1.22 -8.95 14.00
C GLN A 140 1.73 -9.02 12.55
N PHE A 141 2.96 -8.60 12.29
CA PHE A 141 3.57 -8.64 10.97
C PHE A 141 3.75 -10.09 10.47
N ARG A 142 4.23 -11.00 11.32
CA ARG A 142 4.32 -12.44 10.99
C ARG A 142 2.96 -13.06 10.71
N ILE A 143 1.94 -12.71 11.50
CA ILE A 143 0.57 -13.17 11.27
C ILE A 143 0.04 -12.65 9.93
N ALA A 144 0.22 -11.36 9.61
CA ALA A 144 -0.23 -10.78 8.36
C ALA A 144 0.45 -11.44 7.15
N ASN A 145 1.75 -11.71 7.23
CA ASN A 145 2.49 -12.46 6.21
C ASN A 145 1.99 -13.90 6.08
N TRP A 146 1.70 -14.56 7.20
CA TRP A 146 1.10 -15.90 7.14
C TRP A 146 -0.27 -15.88 6.44
N LEU A 147 -1.12 -14.91 6.75
CA LEU A 147 -2.42 -14.73 6.12
C LEU A 147 -2.26 -14.43 4.61
N LEU A 148 -1.31 -13.59 4.22
CA LEU A 148 -0.99 -13.32 2.82
C LEU A 148 -0.65 -14.61 2.07
N ASN A 149 0.26 -15.41 2.61
CA ASN A 149 0.75 -16.63 1.97
C ASN A 149 -0.30 -17.77 1.94
N ASN A 150 -1.21 -17.82 2.90
CA ASN A 150 -2.19 -18.91 3.02
C ASN A 150 -3.58 -18.55 2.47
N ASN A 151 -3.89 -17.26 2.29
CA ASN A 151 -5.08 -16.82 1.57
C ASN A 151 -4.93 -16.89 0.05
N VAL A 152 -3.71 -17.05 -0.46
CA VAL A 152 -3.44 -17.47 -1.84
C VAL A 152 -3.78 -18.97 -1.97
N SER A 153 -5.04 -19.31 -1.77
CA SER A 153 -5.52 -20.68 -1.81
C SER A 153 -5.51 -21.23 -3.23
N MET A 154 -5.16 -22.50 -3.33
CA MET A 154 -5.01 -23.42 -4.46
C MET A 154 -6.10 -23.39 -5.56
N PHE A 155 -7.11 -22.52 -5.49
CA PHE A 155 -8.25 -22.46 -6.41
C PHE A 155 -8.62 -21.08 -6.97
N GLY A 156 -7.77 -20.05 -6.86
CA GLY A 156 -7.93 -18.81 -7.65
C GLY A 156 -9.20 -17.96 -7.41
N TRP A 157 -10.03 -18.21 -6.41
CA TRP A 157 -11.36 -17.65 -6.25
C TRP A 157 -11.67 -16.98 -4.91
N LYS A 158 -10.71 -16.35 -4.23
CA LYS A 158 -11.03 -15.54 -3.05
C LYS A 158 -10.50 -14.10 -3.14
N LEU A 159 -11.24 -13.25 -3.86
CA LEU A 159 -11.06 -11.79 -3.75
C LEU A 159 -11.28 -11.26 -2.32
N SER A 160 -12.13 -11.91 -1.51
CA SER A 160 -12.41 -11.48 -0.13
C SER A 160 -11.23 -11.62 0.85
N GLY A 161 -10.25 -12.48 0.54
CA GLY A 161 -9.07 -12.68 1.39
C GLY A 161 -8.06 -11.53 1.34
N TYR A 162 -7.93 -10.85 0.20
CA TYR A 162 -6.98 -9.75 0.06
C TYR A 162 -7.39 -8.49 0.84
N THR A 163 -8.69 -8.21 0.96
CA THR A 163 -9.16 -7.07 1.75
C THR A 163 -8.78 -7.20 3.22
N GLU A 164 -9.00 -8.38 3.85
CA GLU A 164 -8.58 -8.61 5.23
C GLU A 164 -7.07 -8.49 5.39
N VAL A 165 -6.28 -9.09 4.49
CA VAL A 165 -4.82 -9.03 4.54
C VAL A 165 -4.34 -7.58 4.43
N ARG A 166 -4.89 -6.81 3.48
CA ARG A 166 -4.57 -5.40 3.31
C ARG A 166 -4.87 -4.58 4.57
N GLU A 167 -6.05 -4.77 5.18
CA GLU A 167 -6.44 -4.10 6.42
C GLU A 167 -5.48 -4.41 7.58
N ARG A 168 -4.96 -5.65 7.67
CA ARG A 168 -3.96 -6.03 8.68
C ARG A 168 -2.64 -5.27 8.47
N PHE A 169 -2.13 -5.19 7.23
CA PHE A 169 -0.93 -4.41 6.94
C PHE A 169 -1.15 -2.91 7.12
N GLU A 170 -2.29 -2.37 6.72
CA GLU A 170 -2.66 -0.96 6.97
C GLU A 170 -2.68 -0.64 8.47
N THR A 171 -3.18 -1.57 9.29
CA THR A 171 -3.17 -1.43 10.77
C THR A 171 -1.74 -1.40 11.31
N ILE A 172 -0.84 -2.27 10.82
CA ILE A 172 0.57 -2.29 11.23
C ILE A 172 1.25 -0.96 10.87
N VAL A 173 1.07 -0.48 9.63
CA VAL A 173 1.66 0.80 9.18
C VAL A 173 1.11 1.98 9.98
N ARG A 174 -0.17 1.96 10.35
CA ARG A 174 -0.79 2.99 11.19
C ARG A 174 -0.22 2.99 12.61
N ASN A 175 -0.04 1.82 13.20
CA ASN A 175 0.53 1.69 14.53
C ASN A 175 2.01 2.14 14.55
N ALA A 176 2.79 1.74 13.55
CA ALA A 176 4.23 1.98 13.51
C ALA A 176 4.70 2.48 12.13
N PRO A 177 4.34 3.72 11.76
CA PRO A 177 4.55 4.25 10.41
C PRO A 177 6.02 4.46 10.01
N ARG A 178 6.95 4.38 10.96
CA ARG A 178 8.39 4.54 10.75
C ARG A 178 9.19 3.29 11.15
N SER A 179 8.51 2.19 11.44
CA SER A 179 9.17 0.92 11.78
C SER A 179 9.93 0.34 10.59
N ALA A 180 10.88 -0.54 10.87
CA ALA A 180 11.65 -1.24 9.84
C ALA A 180 10.76 -2.10 8.92
N CYS A 181 9.62 -2.61 9.40
CA CYS A 181 8.67 -3.37 8.61
C CYS A 181 7.69 -2.51 7.80
N ALA A 182 7.62 -1.19 8.06
CA ALA A 182 6.67 -0.31 7.37
C ALA A 182 6.84 -0.26 5.85
N PRO A 183 8.06 -0.13 5.27
CA PRO A 183 8.20 -0.09 3.81
C PRO A 183 7.79 -1.41 3.15
N GLU A 184 8.03 -2.56 3.79
CA GLU A 184 7.59 -3.86 3.29
C GLU A 184 6.06 -4.00 3.37
N ALA A 185 5.46 -3.64 4.50
CA ALA A 185 4.01 -3.62 4.67
C ALA A 185 3.32 -2.72 3.63
N MET A 186 3.87 -1.52 3.39
CA MET A 186 3.36 -0.60 2.37
C MET A 186 3.51 -1.18 0.96
N LEU A 187 4.61 -1.85 0.66
CA LEU A 187 4.80 -2.51 -0.65
C LEU A 187 3.75 -3.58 -0.90
N ILE A 188 3.42 -4.37 0.12
CA ILE A 188 2.36 -5.39 0.06
C ILE A 188 0.98 -4.73 -0.15
N ILE A 189 0.65 -3.67 0.61
CA ILE A 189 -0.60 -2.92 0.45
C ILE A 189 -0.74 -2.42 -0.98
N ALA A 190 0.30 -1.78 -1.52
CA ALA A 190 0.29 -1.24 -2.87
C ALA A 190 0.14 -2.35 -3.93
N GLY A 191 0.82 -3.49 -3.76
CA GLY A 191 0.70 -4.66 -4.63
C GLY A 191 -0.72 -5.25 -4.64
N ILE A 192 -1.40 -5.29 -3.48
CA ILE A 192 -2.80 -5.72 -3.40
C ILE A 192 -3.69 -4.75 -4.19
N ARG A 193 -3.55 -3.44 -3.98
CA ARG A 193 -4.31 -2.41 -4.71
C ARG A 193 -4.05 -2.46 -6.23
N GLU A 194 -2.80 -2.70 -6.65
CA GLU A 194 -2.46 -2.93 -8.06
C GLU A 194 -3.21 -4.14 -8.62
N SER A 195 -3.26 -5.26 -7.89
CA SER A 195 -3.98 -6.47 -8.30
C SER A 195 -5.51 -6.25 -8.44
N GLU A 196 -6.05 -5.36 -7.62
CA GLU A 196 -7.45 -4.89 -7.66
C GLU A 196 -7.68 -3.84 -8.76
N ARG A 197 -6.63 -3.44 -9.51
CA ARG A 197 -6.62 -2.39 -10.53
C ARG A 197 -6.92 -0.99 -9.99
N GLU A 198 -6.73 -0.80 -8.71
CA GLU A 198 -6.82 0.49 -8.01
C GLU A 198 -5.51 1.27 -8.18
N TYR A 199 -5.08 1.50 -9.44
CA TYR A 199 -3.76 2.06 -9.75
C TYR A 199 -3.52 3.42 -9.09
N SER A 200 -4.53 4.28 -8.99
CA SER A 200 -4.39 5.59 -8.34
C SER A 200 -4.05 5.47 -6.85
N GLU A 201 -4.65 4.50 -6.17
CA GLU A 201 -4.40 4.25 -4.75
C GLU A 201 -3.06 3.53 -4.54
N ALA A 202 -2.69 2.61 -5.44
CA ALA A 202 -1.37 1.98 -5.43
C ALA A 202 -0.25 3.01 -5.58
N ILE A 203 -0.37 3.95 -6.53
CA ILE A 203 0.57 5.05 -6.75
C ILE A 203 0.79 5.86 -5.47
N LYS A 204 -0.27 6.24 -4.75
CA LYS A 204 -0.16 7.00 -3.49
C LYS A 204 0.69 6.26 -2.44
N VAL A 205 0.53 4.94 -2.36
CA VAL A 205 1.28 4.13 -1.40
C VAL A 205 2.73 3.97 -1.83
N TYR A 206 2.99 3.75 -3.14
CA TYR A 206 4.36 3.70 -3.67
C TYR A 206 5.08 5.03 -3.50
N ASP A 207 4.45 6.16 -3.83
CA ASP A 207 4.97 7.52 -3.55
C ASP A 207 5.30 7.68 -2.05
N GLY A 208 4.44 7.15 -1.18
CA GLY A 208 4.68 7.13 0.26
C GLY A 208 5.97 6.39 0.64
N ILE A 209 6.29 5.25 0.02
CA ILE A 209 7.54 4.52 0.22
C ILE A 209 8.74 5.35 -0.26
N LEU A 210 8.65 5.89 -1.48
CA LEU A 210 9.74 6.66 -2.12
C LEU A 210 10.10 7.92 -1.32
N ASN A 211 9.10 8.58 -0.73
CA ASN A 211 9.29 9.80 0.03
C ASN A 211 9.80 9.55 1.45
N ARG A 212 9.32 8.51 2.13
CA ARG A 212 9.60 8.26 3.55
C ARG A 212 10.77 7.33 3.76
N PHE A 213 10.98 6.39 2.84
CA PHE A 213 12.01 5.35 2.93
C PHE A 213 12.89 5.27 1.68
N PRO A 214 13.44 6.41 1.19
CA PRO A 214 14.14 6.45 -0.11
C PRO A 214 15.40 5.57 -0.17
N LYS A 215 15.93 5.17 0.99
CA LYS A 215 17.13 4.33 1.11
C LYS A 215 16.80 2.86 1.40
N SER A 216 15.53 2.49 1.51
CA SER A 216 15.13 1.10 1.74
C SER A 216 15.28 0.26 0.46
N GLU A 217 15.48 -1.03 0.61
CA GLU A 217 15.49 -1.98 -0.52
C GLU A 217 14.15 -1.96 -1.27
N GLN A 218 13.06 -1.78 -0.52
CA GLN A 218 11.70 -1.70 -1.05
C GLN A 218 11.49 -0.48 -1.96
N ALA A 219 12.26 0.61 -1.78
CA ALA A 219 12.14 1.80 -2.61
C ALA A 219 12.47 1.53 -4.09
N VAL A 220 13.44 0.67 -4.38
CA VAL A 220 13.78 0.29 -5.76
C VAL A 220 12.60 -0.42 -6.43
N SER A 221 12.02 -1.41 -5.76
CA SER A 221 10.85 -2.12 -6.24
C SER A 221 9.63 -1.19 -6.36
N ALA A 222 9.42 -0.32 -5.37
CA ALA A 222 8.33 0.65 -5.38
C ALA A 222 8.41 1.62 -6.56
N ALA A 223 9.61 2.10 -6.90
CA ALA A 223 9.81 3.01 -8.03
C ALA A 223 9.40 2.39 -9.38
N TYR A 224 9.75 1.13 -9.59
CA TYR A 224 9.35 0.40 -10.78
C TYR A 224 7.83 0.13 -10.82
N LEU A 225 7.26 -0.36 -9.71
CA LEU A 225 5.83 -0.69 -9.63
C LEU A 225 4.95 0.58 -9.73
N ASP A 226 5.40 1.69 -9.17
CA ASP A 226 4.77 3.00 -9.37
C ASP A 226 4.78 3.41 -10.85
N SER A 227 5.95 3.31 -11.51
CA SER A 227 6.08 3.57 -12.95
C SER A 227 5.08 2.77 -13.77
N LYS A 228 4.94 1.48 -13.45
CA LYS A 228 4.00 0.57 -14.09
C LYS A 228 2.54 0.98 -13.84
N CYS A 229 2.18 1.33 -12.61
CA CYS A 229 0.83 1.79 -12.29
C CYS A 229 0.50 3.10 -13.02
N ARG A 230 1.45 4.06 -13.09
CA ARG A 230 1.29 5.31 -13.86
C ARG A 230 1.12 5.04 -15.35
N HIS A 231 1.93 4.14 -15.92
CA HIS A 231 1.80 3.69 -17.31
C HIS A 231 0.41 3.11 -17.56
N MET A 232 -0.03 2.12 -16.76
CA MET A 232 -1.34 1.48 -16.93
C MET A 232 -2.51 2.46 -16.78
N LEU A 233 -2.40 3.40 -15.84
CA LEU A 233 -3.42 4.41 -15.60
C LEU A 233 -3.50 5.41 -16.77
N SER A 234 -2.37 5.85 -17.30
CA SER A 234 -2.31 6.74 -18.48
C SER A 234 -2.86 6.07 -19.74
N ILE A 235 -2.53 4.78 -19.97
CA ILE A 235 -3.10 4.02 -21.08
C ILE A 235 -4.62 3.91 -20.95
N LYS A 236 -5.14 3.70 -19.72
CA LYS A 236 -6.59 3.64 -19.47
C LYS A 236 -7.28 4.99 -19.70
N GLN A 237 -6.55 6.09 -19.53
CA GLN A 237 -7.07 7.47 -19.62
C GLN A 237 -6.32 8.24 -20.72
N ARG A 238 -6.28 7.69 -21.91
CA ARG A 238 -5.50 8.22 -23.04
C ARG A 238 -5.75 9.69 -23.35
N ASP A 239 -6.96 10.18 -23.12
CA ASP A 239 -7.33 11.59 -23.43
C ASP A 239 -6.86 12.58 -22.35
N ASN A 240 -6.32 12.09 -21.22
CA ASN A 240 -5.84 12.94 -20.14
C ASN A 240 -4.38 13.34 -20.36
N GLU A 241 -4.17 14.45 -21.09
CA GLU A 241 -2.85 15.02 -21.38
C GLU A 241 -2.06 15.32 -20.10
N ALA A 242 -2.71 15.87 -19.06
CA ALA A 242 -2.04 16.22 -17.81
C ALA A 242 -1.43 14.99 -17.15
N ARG A 243 -2.18 13.90 -17.06
CA ARG A 243 -1.70 12.63 -16.51
C ARG A 243 -0.55 12.04 -17.33
N ASN A 244 -0.63 12.13 -18.66
CA ASN A 244 0.44 11.67 -19.52
C ASN A 244 1.74 12.47 -19.27
N ARG A 245 1.64 13.80 -19.12
CA ARG A 245 2.78 14.66 -18.76
C ARG A 245 3.37 14.33 -17.39
N GLU A 246 2.53 14.08 -16.39
CA GLU A 246 2.97 13.63 -15.06
C GLU A 246 3.73 12.29 -15.14
N THR A 247 3.22 11.34 -15.93
CA THR A 247 3.87 10.05 -16.14
C THR A 247 5.23 10.23 -16.82
N ILE A 248 5.33 11.03 -17.88
CA ILE A 248 6.60 11.35 -18.56
C ILE A 248 7.60 11.96 -17.58
N ALA A 249 7.17 12.95 -16.78
CA ALA A 249 8.03 13.61 -15.80
C ALA A 249 8.56 12.63 -14.75
N PHE A 250 7.69 11.75 -14.24
CA PHE A 250 8.08 10.72 -13.28
C PHE A 250 9.09 9.73 -13.86
N LEU A 251 8.80 9.17 -15.04
CA LEU A 251 9.68 8.20 -15.71
C LEU A 251 11.05 8.81 -16.02
N LYS A 252 11.09 10.06 -16.50
CA LYS A 252 12.34 10.78 -16.74
C LYS A 252 13.15 10.94 -15.46
N ALA A 253 12.52 11.44 -14.39
CA ALA A 253 13.19 11.64 -13.11
C ALA A 253 13.70 10.32 -12.52
N LEU A 254 12.97 9.21 -12.72
CA LEU A 254 13.42 7.90 -12.27
C LEU A 254 14.66 7.43 -13.04
N LEU A 255 14.68 7.55 -14.35
CA LEU A 255 15.82 7.19 -15.20
C LEU A 255 17.07 8.01 -14.87
N GLU A 256 16.90 9.29 -14.51
CA GLU A 256 17.99 10.16 -14.09
C GLU A 256 18.52 9.81 -12.70
N ARG A 257 17.65 9.50 -11.75
CA ARG A 257 18.03 9.15 -10.36
C ARG A 257 18.60 7.74 -10.24
N GLN A 258 18.13 6.81 -11.06
CA GLN A 258 18.50 5.40 -11.01
C GLN A 258 18.95 4.89 -12.40
N PRO A 259 20.09 5.37 -12.92
CA PRO A 259 20.55 5.02 -14.28
C PRO A 259 20.86 3.52 -14.44
N ASN A 260 21.08 2.80 -13.34
CA ASN A 260 21.35 1.36 -13.32
C ASN A 260 20.18 0.53 -12.79
N HIS A 261 18.95 1.05 -12.88
CA HIS A 261 17.77 0.30 -12.43
C HIS A 261 17.64 -1.03 -13.18
N PRO A 262 17.34 -2.17 -12.50
CA PRO A 262 17.23 -3.49 -13.15
C PRO A 262 16.25 -3.53 -14.32
N GLN A 263 15.13 -2.78 -14.23
CA GLN A 263 14.09 -2.68 -15.27
C GLN A 263 14.22 -1.42 -16.14
N LYS A 264 15.40 -0.83 -16.25
CA LYS A 264 15.65 0.40 -17.02
C LYS A 264 15.08 0.35 -18.44
N SER A 265 15.31 -0.74 -19.15
CA SER A 265 14.89 -0.88 -20.56
C SER A 265 13.37 -0.80 -20.71
N GLU A 266 12.62 -1.34 -19.75
CA GLU A 266 11.15 -1.29 -19.76
C GLU A 266 10.65 0.12 -19.43
N ILE A 267 11.27 0.78 -18.44
CA ILE A 267 10.98 2.17 -18.08
C ILE A 267 11.25 3.12 -19.26
N GLU A 268 12.36 2.92 -19.97
CA GLU A 268 12.69 3.69 -21.19
C GLU A 268 11.69 3.45 -22.33
N LEU A 269 11.17 2.22 -22.45
CA LEU A 269 10.12 1.92 -23.43
C LEU A 269 8.85 2.70 -23.10
N TRP A 270 8.37 2.64 -21.87
CA TRP A 270 7.20 3.41 -21.42
C TRP A 270 7.40 4.91 -21.59
N TYR A 271 8.58 5.42 -21.27
CA TYR A 271 8.90 6.83 -21.46
C TYR A 271 8.74 7.26 -22.93
N ARG A 272 9.27 6.47 -23.88
CA ARG A 272 9.13 6.74 -25.32
C ARG A 272 7.68 6.61 -25.80
N GLU A 273 6.95 5.63 -25.32
CA GLU A 273 5.53 5.45 -25.64
C GLU A 273 4.69 6.66 -25.20
N HIS A 274 4.92 7.14 -23.98
CA HIS A 274 4.22 8.30 -23.45
C HIS A 274 4.61 9.60 -24.17
N GLN A 275 5.86 9.76 -24.58
CA GLN A 275 6.27 10.87 -25.42
C GLN A 275 5.55 10.84 -26.78
N ALA A 276 5.52 9.70 -27.43
CA ALA A 276 4.81 9.54 -28.72
C ALA A 276 3.30 9.80 -28.58
N MET A 277 2.70 9.34 -27.46
CA MET A 277 1.30 9.62 -27.14
C MET A 277 1.04 11.13 -26.96
N LEU A 278 1.93 11.83 -26.29
CA LEU A 278 1.82 13.28 -26.07
C LEU A 278 1.93 14.06 -27.37
N GLU A 279 2.86 13.66 -28.25
CA GLU A 279 2.98 14.23 -29.59
C GLU A 279 1.70 14.03 -30.39
N ASP A 280 1.15 12.82 -30.40
CA ASP A 280 -0.09 12.49 -31.11
C ASP A 280 -1.28 13.30 -30.59
N GLN A 281 -1.47 13.37 -29.27
CA GLN A 281 -2.52 14.17 -28.64
C GLN A 281 -2.45 15.65 -29.06
N ASN A 282 -1.25 16.24 -29.04
CA ASN A 282 -1.07 17.64 -29.39
C ASN A 282 -1.21 17.89 -30.90
N TYR A 283 -0.80 16.93 -31.74
CA TYR A 283 -1.06 16.99 -33.18
C TYR A 283 -2.55 16.94 -33.48
N GLN A 284 -3.29 15.95 -32.90
CA GLN A 284 -4.74 15.85 -33.11
C GLN A 284 -5.48 17.08 -32.60
N LYS A 285 -5.02 17.69 -31.51
CA LYS A 285 -5.56 18.95 -31.02
C LYS A 285 -5.35 20.11 -32.00
N ALA A 286 -4.17 20.21 -32.64
CA ALA A 286 -3.91 21.22 -33.65
C ALA A 286 -4.77 21.00 -34.90
N VAL A 287 -4.92 19.77 -35.38
CA VAL A 287 -5.81 19.39 -36.48
C VAL A 287 -7.27 19.73 -36.16
N PHE A 288 -7.72 19.46 -34.91
CA PHE A 288 -9.07 19.81 -34.49
C PHE A 288 -9.34 21.31 -34.55
N TYR A 289 -8.40 22.14 -34.16
CA TYR A 289 -8.55 23.60 -34.32
C TYR A 289 -8.65 24.02 -35.77
N ASP A 290 -7.92 23.38 -36.67
CA ASP A 290 -7.94 23.67 -38.12
C ASP A 290 -9.27 23.21 -38.78
N SER A 291 -9.79 22.04 -38.41
CA SER A 291 -11.05 21.50 -38.95
C SER A 291 -12.31 22.17 -38.38
N SER A 292 -12.23 22.69 -37.14
CA SER A 292 -13.40 23.25 -36.43
C SER A 292 -13.84 24.63 -36.91
N GLN A 293 -13.17 25.23 -37.95
CA GLN A 293 -13.45 26.53 -38.57
C GLN A 293 -13.58 27.71 -37.58
N ARG A 294 -12.98 27.62 -36.39
CA ARG A 294 -13.16 28.63 -35.34
C ARG A 294 -12.48 29.97 -35.65
N SER A 295 -11.22 29.96 -36.00
CA SER A 295 -10.52 31.11 -36.54
C SER A 295 -9.20 30.67 -37.17
N LEU A 296 -8.75 31.37 -38.21
CA LEU A 296 -7.46 31.14 -38.84
C LEU A 296 -6.31 31.30 -37.85
N ASP A 297 -6.39 32.33 -37.01
CA ASP A 297 -5.39 32.60 -35.97
C ASP A 297 -5.29 31.47 -34.95
N ALA A 298 -6.43 30.87 -34.53
CA ALA A 298 -6.42 29.77 -33.60
C ALA A 298 -5.71 28.53 -34.16
N SER A 299 -5.97 28.21 -35.43
CA SER A 299 -5.33 27.11 -36.14
C SER A 299 -3.83 27.33 -36.31
N GLN A 300 -3.43 28.52 -36.76
CA GLN A 300 -2.01 28.87 -36.89
C GLN A 300 -1.28 28.83 -35.54
N ASN A 301 -1.88 29.37 -34.50
CA ASN A 301 -1.30 29.34 -33.14
C ASN A 301 -1.17 27.92 -32.60
N ALA A 302 -2.14 27.04 -32.86
CA ALA A 302 -2.07 25.63 -32.44
C ALA A 302 -0.89 24.91 -33.15
N TYR A 303 -0.71 25.10 -34.44
CA TYR A 303 0.41 24.51 -35.18
C TYR A 303 1.77 25.12 -34.80
N ARG A 304 1.85 26.42 -34.55
CA ARG A 304 3.09 27.07 -34.05
C ARG A 304 3.47 26.52 -32.69
N ARG A 305 2.49 26.37 -31.77
CA ARG A 305 2.72 25.78 -30.45
C ARG A 305 3.20 24.34 -30.54
N PHE A 306 2.59 23.53 -31.43
CA PHE A 306 3.06 22.18 -31.69
C PHE A 306 4.52 22.13 -32.10
N LEU A 307 4.93 22.97 -33.10
CA LEU A 307 6.30 23.02 -33.57
C LEU A 307 7.30 23.52 -32.51
N GLN A 308 6.88 24.41 -31.62
CA GLN A 308 7.71 24.87 -30.51
C GLN A 308 7.95 23.75 -29.48
N GLU A 309 6.92 22.96 -29.17
CA GLU A 309 7.01 21.90 -28.17
C GLU A 309 7.65 20.63 -28.76
N PHE A 310 7.38 20.30 -30.01
CA PHE A 310 7.82 19.07 -30.69
C PHE A 310 8.55 19.34 -32.01
N PRO A 311 9.69 20.05 -32.00
CA PRO A 311 10.38 20.45 -33.23
C PRO A 311 10.90 19.28 -34.09
N ASN A 312 11.17 18.13 -33.43
CA ASN A 312 11.68 16.91 -34.05
C ASN A 312 10.63 15.80 -34.20
N SER A 313 9.35 16.13 -34.01
CA SER A 313 8.26 15.19 -34.17
C SER A 313 8.14 14.66 -35.59
N ARG A 314 7.69 13.43 -35.74
CA ARG A 314 7.31 12.83 -37.02
C ARG A 314 6.27 13.67 -37.79
N TYR A 315 5.47 14.46 -37.07
CA TYR A 315 4.46 15.35 -37.63
C TYR A 315 5.01 16.72 -38.03
N ALA A 316 6.21 17.09 -37.59
CA ALA A 316 6.75 18.44 -37.85
C ALA A 316 6.80 18.85 -39.32
N PRO A 317 7.19 17.99 -40.29
CA PRO A 317 7.14 18.34 -41.70
C PRO A 317 5.72 18.67 -42.20
N THR A 318 4.75 17.84 -41.85
CA THR A 318 3.33 18.01 -42.19
C THR A 318 2.76 19.29 -41.58
N VAL A 319 3.07 19.53 -40.31
CA VAL A 319 2.60 20.75 -39.60
C VAL A 319 3.21 22.01 -40.19
N LYS A 320 4.50 22.02 -40.55
CA LYS A 320 5.16 23.16 -41.23
C LYS A 320 4.50 23.47 -42.55
N ALA A 321 4.31 22.46 -43.40
CA ALA A 321 3.66 22.64 -44.69
C ALA A 321 2.22 23.17 -44.55
N ARG A 322 1.48 22.66 -43.54
CA ARG A 322 0.11 23.13 -43.30
C ARG A 322 0.06 24.57 -42.78
N LEU A 323 0.97 24.93 -41.88
CA LEU A 323 1.08 26.29 -41.35
C LEU A 323 1.39 27.30 -42.47
N GLU A 324 2.34 26.99 -43.35
CA GLU A 324 2.66 27.82 -44.52
C GLU A 324 1.45 27.97 -45.48
N ALA A 325 0.67 26.91 -45.69
CA ALA A 325 -0.54 26.96 -46.49
C ALA A 325 -1.60 27.87 -45.85
N LEU A 326 -1.81 27.79 -44.53
CA LEU A 326 -2.73 28.67 -43.81
C LEU A 326 -2.28 30.14 -43.83
N GLU A 327 -0.99 30.42 -43.76
CA GLU A 327 -0.42 31.77 -43.90
C GLU A 327 -0.61 32.36 -45.32
N LYS A 328 -0.73 31.48 -46.32
CA LYS A 328 -1.05 31.86 -47.72
C LYS A 328 -2.56 31.88 -48.01
N GLY A 329 -3.41 31.72 -46.99
CA GLY A 329 -4.86 31.81 -47.14
C GLY A 329 -5.57 30.49 -47.52
N ALA A 330 -4.93 29.34 -47.31
CA ALA A 330 -5.59 28.05 -47.54
C ALA A 330 -6.83 27.88 -46.61
N PRO A 331 -7.91 27.25 -47.11
CA PRO A 331 -9.11 27.03 -46.32
C PRO A 331 -8.81 26.02 -45.17
N PRO A 332 -9.64 26.03 -44.09
CA PRO A 332 -9.60 25.01 -43.03
C PRO A 332 -9.71 23.58 -43.58
N LEU A 333 -9.21 22.60 -42.82
CA LEU A 333 -9.43 21.19 -43.15
C LEU A 333 -10.93 20.88 -43.08
N LYS A 334 -11.39 20.04 -44.02
CA LYS A 334 -12.79 19.57 -44.02
C LYS A 334 -13.01 18.42 -43.06
#